data_91398a67d685410ca4cd2b679c8e3a92
#
_entry.id   91398a67d685410ca4cd2b679c8e3a92
#
_cell.length_a   1.000
_cell.length_b   1.000
_cell.length_c   1.000
_cell.angle_alpha   90.00
_cell.angle_beta   90.00
_cell.angle_gamma   90.00
#
_symmetry.space_group_name_H-M   'P 1'
#
loop_
_entity.id
_entity.type
_entity.pdbx_description
1 polymer ?
#
loop_
_entity_poly.entity_id
_entity_poly.type
_entity_poly.pdbx_seq_one_letter_code
_entity_poly.pdbx_strand_id
1 'polypeptide(L)'
;MACGKRALERLHKLCLQNKQVSQILSARPLETGAAAQQMKDALAGEKYRAAGLESKVLENIAATYAGQKAAFCFEENLEPASVRQLAEKIAKGAELSGVFSQKDGKYNLCLAGNSEEVKALGTVLSQTLGARGGGKPGFWQGSVTATQEQIQALLPKNG
;
A
#
# COMPACT_ATOMS: atom_id res chain seq x y z
N MET A 1 26.75 37.30 32.86
CA MET A 1 27.46 35.98 32.91
C MET A 1 26.58 34.75 32.72
N ALA A 2 25.26 34.78 32.94
CA ALA A 2 24.38 33.65 32.70
C ALA A 2 24.21 33.24 31.20
N CYS A 3 24.44 34.17 30.27
CA CYS A 3 24.26 33.93 28.82
C CYS A 3 25.33 32.98 28.24
N GLY A 4 26.60 33.10 28.69
CA GLY A 4 27.70 32.27 28.21
C GLY A 4 27.60 30.82 28.64
N LYS A 5 27.12 30.54 29.87
CA LYS A 5 26.95 29.16 30.37
C LYS A 5 25.86 28.39 29.59
N ARG A 6 24.73 29.05 29.31
CA ARG A 6 23.66 28.46 28.50
C ARG A 6 24.10 28.19 27.04
N ALA A 7 24.91 29.05 26.47
CA ALA A 7 25.47 28.88 25.14
C ALA A 7 26.41 27.67 25.08
N LEU A 8 27.29 27.51 26.08
CA LEU A 8 28.18 26.35 26.18
C LEU A 8 27.42 25.03 26.39
N GLU A 9 26.42 25.02 27.26
CA GLU A 9 25.55 23.85 27.46
C GLU A 9 24.83 23.43 26.18
N ARG A 10 24.32 24.42 25.43
CA ARG A 10 23.65 24.16 24.13
C ARG A 10 24.64 23.62 23.09
N LEU A 11 25.83 24.18 23.00
CA LEU A 11 26.90 23.72 22.13
C LEU A 11 27.30 22.28 22.46
N HIS A 12 27.47 21.99 23.74
CA HIS A 12 27.80 20.63 24.19
C HIS A 12 26.74 19.62 23.79
N LYS A 13 25.44 19.94 23.97
CA LYS A 13 24.33 19.08 23.52
C LYS A 13 24.36 18.85 22.02
N LEU A 14 24.60 19.89 21.21
CA LEU A 14 24.72 19.77 19.76
C LEU A 14 25.88 18.88 19.33
N CYS A 15 27.04 19.02 20.01
CA CYS A 15 28.20 18.17 19.75
C CYS A 15 27.90 16.68 20.06
N LEU A 16 27.20 16.41 21.17
CA LEU A 16 26.79 15.05 21.52
C LEU A 16 25.81 14.46 20.49
N GLN A 17 24.83 15.23 20.09
CA GLN A 17 23.90 14.80 19.03
C GLN A 17 24.62 14.52 17.71
N ASN A 18 25.51 15.43 17.29
CA ASN A 18 26.28 15.22 16.06
C ASN A 18 27.18 14.00 16.16
N LYS A 19 27.75 13.70 17.30
CA LYS A 19 28.52 12.47 17.53
C LYS A 19 27.67 11.23 17.40
N GLN A 20 26.43 11.23 17.93
CA GLN A 20 25.49 10.12 17.76
C GLN A 20 25.11 9.91 16.30
N VAL A 21 24.78 10.99 15.57
CA VAL A 21 24.46 10.95 14.13
C VAL A 21 25.64 10.43 13.33
N SER A 22 26.86 10.90 13.64
CA SER A 22 28.11 10.43 13.05
C SER A 22 28.30 8.91 13.19
N GLN A 23 28.00 8.37 14.37
CA GLN A 23 28.07 6.93 14.62
C GLN A 23 27.04 6.14 13.84
N ILE A 24 25.77 6.61 13.83
CA ILE A 24 24.66 5.97 13.09
C ILE A 24 24.96 5.92 11.59
N LEU A 25 25.46 7.02 11.02
CA LEU A 25 25.76 7.15 9.59
C LEU A 25 27.14 6.60 9.21
N SER A 26 27.95 6.14 10.19
CA SER A 26 29.35 5.74 9.99
C SER A 26 30.16 6.81 9.23
N ALA A 27 29.89 8.09 9.52
CA ALA A 27 30.48 9.25 8.86
C ALA A 27 31.28 10.10 9.86
N ARG A 28 32.20 10.91 9.37
CA ARG A 28 32.90 11.88 10.23
C ARG A 28 31.96 12.98 10.70
N PRO A 29 32.17 13.59 11.88
CA PRO A 29 31.26 14.59 12.44
C PRO A 29 30.93 15.78 11.51
N LEU A 30 31.87 16.19 10.66
CA LEU A 30 31.66 17.28 9.69
C LEU A 30 31.05 16.80 8.35
N GLU A 31 30.93 15.50 8.13
CA GLU A 31 30.42 14.89 6.92
C GLU A 31 29.01 14.29 7.11
N THR A 32 28.44 14.41 8.30
CA THR A 32 27.13 13.84 8.64
C THR A 32 26.01 14.32 7.74
N GLY A 33 26.06 15.59 7.30
CA GLY A 33 25.08 16.15 6.37
C GLY A 33 25.12 15.49 4.99
N ALA A 34 26.33 15.31 4.44
CA ALA A 34 26.53 14.63 3.16
C ALA A 34 26.12 13.15 3.23
N ALA A 35 26.50 12.46 4.31
CA ALA A 35 26.12 11.05 4.53
C ALA A 35 24.61 10.88 4.69
N ALA A 36 23.92 11.78 5.38
CA ALA A 36 22.48 11.80 5.51
C ALA A 36 21.79 12.02 4.15
N GLN A 37 22.32 12.91 3.32
CA GLN A 37 21.79 13.13 1.97
C GLN A 37 21.97 11.89 1.08
N GLN A 38 23.16 11.26 1.11
CA GLN A 38 23.39 10.02 0.38
C GLN A 38 22.46 8.89 0.80
N MET A 39 22.23 8.72 2.10
CA MET A 39 21.28 7.72 2.63
C MET A 39 19.86 8.01 2.17
N LYS A 40 19.43 9.27 2.18
CA LYS A 40 18.12 9.68 1.68
C LYS A 40 17.96 9.38 0.20
N ASP A 41 18.98 9.66 -0.61
CA ASP A 41 18.95 9.43 -2.05
C ASP A 41 18.97 7.92 -2.37
N ALA A 42 19.77 7.15 -1.63
CA ALA A 42 19.79 5.69 -1.73
C ALA A 42 18.42 5.09 -1.36
N LEU A 43 17.80 5.55 -0.26
CA LEU A 43 16.47 5.11 0.14
C LEU A 43 15.40 5.45 -0.91
N ALA A 44 15.47 6.63 -1.52
CA ALA A 44 14.58 7.03 -2.60
C ALA A 44 14.76 6.14 -3.84
N GLY A 45 16.00 5.81 -4.19
CA GLY A 45 16.33 4.89 -5.28
C GLY A 45 15.80 3.47 -5.04
N GLU A 46 15.96 2.93 -3.82
CA GLU A 46 15.43 1.61 -3.46
C GLU A 46 13.90 1.59 -3.47
N LYS A 47 13.25 2.63 -2.96
CA LYS A 47 11.78 2.75 -3.02
C LYS A 47 11.27 2.78 -4.47
N TYR A 48 11.94 3.52 -5.35
CA TYR A 48 11.59 3.56 -6.76
C TYR A 48 11.76 2.19 -7.44
N ARG A 49 12.87 1.49 -7.15
CA ARG A 49 13.13 0.15 -7.65
C ARG A 49 12.09 -0.86 -7.16
N ALA A 50 11.78 -0.83 -5.86
CA ALA A 50 10.75 -1.69 -5.26
C ALA A 50 9.39 -1.46 -5.90
N ALA A 51 8.96 -0.20 -6.08
CA ALA A 51 7.70 0.13 -6.75
C ALA A 51 7.66 -0.34 -8.22
N GLY A 52 8.79 -0.26 -8.92
CA GLY A 52 8.91 -0.76 -10.30
C GLY A 52 8.78 -2.28 -10.40
N LEU A 53 9.39 -3.02 -9.47
CA LEU A 53 9.27 -4.47 -9.39
C LEU A 53 7.84 -4.88 -9.00
N GLU A 54 7.25 -4.22 -8.01
CA GLU A 54 5.88 -4.45 -7.59
C GLU A 54 4.90 -4.24 -8.76
N SER A 55 5.05 -3.14 -9.53
CA SER A 55 4.21 -2.90 -10.70
C SER A 55 4.29 -4.03 -11.73
N LYS A 56 5.47 -4.59 -11.99
CA LYS A 56 5.64 -5.74 -12.89
C LYS A 56 4.97 -7.01 -12.35
N VAL A 57 5.08 -7.26 -11.06
CA VAL A 57 4.39 -8.39 -10.41
C VAL A 57 2.88 -8.24 -10.56
N LEU A 58 2.34 -7.06 -10.26
CA LEU A 58 0.91 -6.77 -10.42
C LEU A 58 0.45 -6.91 -11.88
N GLU A 59 1.29 -6.56 -12.86
CA GLU A 59 1.00 -6.77 -14.29
C GLU A 59 0.94 -8.24 -14.66
N ASN A 60 1.86 -9.05 -14.16
CA ASN A 60 1.85 -10.49 -14.38
C ASN A 60 0.61 -11.14 -13.77
N ILE A 61 0.25 -10.76 -12.52
CA ILE A 61 -0.96 -11.24 -11.87
C ILE A 61 -2.20 -10.82 -12.69
N ALA A 62 -2.30 -9.58 -13.12
CA ALA A 62 -3.43 -9.10 -13.92
C ALA A 62 -3.55 -9.83 -15.26
N ALA A 63 -2.43 -10.19 -15.89
CA ALA A 63 -2.41 -10.94 -17.14
C ALA A 63 -3.04 -12.34 -17.01
N THR A 64 -2.97 -12.98 -15.85
CA THR A 64 -3.59 -14.29 -15.61
C THR A 64 -5.12 -14.26 -15.63
N TYR A 65 -5.70 -13.08 -15.40
CA TYR A 65 -7.15 -12.86 -15.38
C TYR A 65 -7.70 -12.22 -16.67
N ALA A 66 -6.86 -12.01 -17.68
CA ALA A 66 -7.29 -11.41 -18.95
C ALA A 66 -8.31 -12.30 -19.66
N GLY A 67 -9.41 -11.68 -20.15
CA GLY A 67 -10.47 -12.37 -20.87
C GLY A 67 -11.54 -13.04 -20.02
N GLN A 68 -11.47 -12.91 -18.70
CA GLN A 68 -12.53 -13.36 -17.79
C GLN A 68 -13.62 -12.30 -17.66
N LYS A 69 -14.89 -12.70 -17.54
CA LYS A 69 -15.97 -11.76 -17.26
C LYS A 69 -15.87 -11.17 -15.86
N ALA A 70 -15.66 -12.05 -14.87
CA ALA A 70 -15.44 -11.64 -13.49
C ALA A 70 -14.13 -12.27 -12.98
N ALA A 71 -13.27 -11.46 -12.42
CA ALA A 71 -11.95 -11.86 -11.92
C ALA A 71 -11.78 -11.46 -10.46
N PHE A 72 -11.57 -12.43 -9.59
CA PHE A 72 -11.37 -12.19 -8.16
C PHE A 72 -10.03 -12.75 -7.71
N CYS A 73 -9.19 -11.87 -7.17
CA CYS A 73 -7.84 -12.16 -6.72
C CYS A 73 -7.74 -12.02 -5.20
N PHE A 74 -7.11 -12.99 -4.55
CA PHE A 74 -6.83 -12.97 -3.12
C PHE A 74 -5.31 -12.97 -2.93
N GLU A 75 -4.82 -11.93 -2.31
CA GLU A 75 -3.39 -11.71 -2.05
C GLU A 75 -3.14 -11.43 -0.56
N GLU A 76 -1.91 -11.52 -0.14
CA GLU A 76 -1.51 -11.22 1.21
C GLU A 76 -0.60 -9.99 1.26
N ASN A 77 -0.75 -9.18 2.30
CA ASN A 77 0.16 -8.08 2.63
C ASN A 77 0.35 -7.01 1.54
N LEU A 78 -0.59 -6.86 0.59
CA LEU A 78 -0.57 -5.73 -0.33
C LEU A 78 -1.02 -4.45 0.37
N GLU A 79 -0.32 -3.36 0.10
CA GLU A 79 -0.77 -2.04 0.53
C GLU A 79 -2.05 -1.61 -0.21
N PRO A 80 -2.91 -0.77 0.38
CA PRO A 80 -4.17 -0.35 -0.24
C PRO A 80 -4.00 0.27 -1.63
N ALA A 81 -2.88 0.95 -1.87
CA ALA A 81 -2.55 1.52 -3.18
C ALA A 81 -2.30 0.43 -4.24
N SER A 82 -1.61 -0.65 -3.86
CA SER A 82 -1.31 -1.79 -4.72
C SER A 82 -2.56 -2.62 -5.00
N VAL A 83 -3.42 -2.82 -4.00
CA VAL A 83 -4.75 -3.45 -4.17
C VAL A 83 -5.57 -2.71 -5.22
N ARG A 84 -5.60 -1.39 -5.13
CA ARG A 84 -6.28 -0.54 -6.11
C ARG A 84 -5.68 -0.66 -7.50
N GLN A 85 -4.35 -0.54 -7.62
CA GLN A 85 -3.66 -0.66 -8.92
C GLN A 85 -3.91 -2.01 -9.57
N LEU A 86 -3.89 -3.11 -8.80
CA LEU A 86 -4.17 -4.45 -9.31
C LEU A 86 -5.60 -4.57 -9.80
N ALA A 87 -6.59 -4.07 -9.04
CA ALA A 87 -7.99 -4.07 -9.46
C ALA A 87 -8.20 -3.27 -10.76
N GLU A 88 -7.59 -2.09 -10.88
CA GLU A 88 -7.64 -1.26 -12.09
C GLU A 88 -6.98 -1.96 -13.30
N LYS A 89 -5.86 -2.70 -13.07
CA LYS A 89 -5.18 -3.46 -14.14
C LYS A 89 -6.02 -4.65 -14.61
N ILE A 90 -6.61 -5.43 -13.69
CA ILE A 90 -7.50 -6.55 -14.02
C ILE A 90 -8.75 -6.05 -14.74
N ALA A 91 -9.35 -4.94 -14.31
CA ALA A 91 -10.54 -4.35 -14.93
C ALA A 91 -10.33 -3.89 -16.39
N LYS A 92 -9.10 -3.75 -16.86
CA LYS A 92 -8.81 -3.50 -18.29
C LYS A 92 -9.08 -4.72 -19.18
N GLY A 93 -9.04 -5.92 -18.60
CA GLY A 93 -9.26 -7.18 -19.33
C GLY A 93 -10.48 -7.99 -18.84
N ALA A 94 -11.20 -7.51 -17.82
CA ALA A 94 -12.39 -8.14 -17.25
C ALA A 94 -13.52 -7.12 -17.08
N GLU A 95 -14.77 -7.55 -17.15
CA GLU A 95 -15.94 -6.68 -16.94
C GLU A 95 -16.11 -6.29 -15.47
N LEU A 96 -15.75 -7.20 -14.56
CA LEU A 96 -15.74 -6.99 -13.11
C LEU A 96 -14.45 -7.56 -12.51
N SER A 97 -13.76 -6.76 -11.70
CA SER A 97 -12.59 -7.19 -10.96
C SER A 97 -12.77 -6.95 -9.47
N GLY A 98 -12.25 -7.87 -8.65
CA GLY A 98 -12.20 -7.74 -7.21
C GLY A 98 -10.86 -8.22 -6.68
N VAL A 99 -10.16 -7.37 -5.97
CA VAL A 99 -8.89 -7.71 -5.33
C VAL A 99 -9.07 -7.60 -3.82
N PHE A 100 -8.69 -8.66 -3.13
CA PHE A 100 -8.78 -8.78 -1.68
C PHE A 100 -7.38 -9.05 -1.12
N SER A 101 -6.91 -8.21 -0.23
CA SER A 101 -5.61 -8.40 0.42
C SER A 101 -5.76 -8.51 1.92
N GLN A 102 -5.31 -9.63 2.48
CA GLN A 102 -5.33 -9.87 3.90
C GLN A 102 -4.16 -9.15 4.59
N LYS A 103 -4.49 -8.35 5.61
CA LYS A 103 -3.51 -7.73 6.50
C LYS A 103 -4.11 -7.60 7.90
N ASP A 104 -3.39 -8.05 8.93
CA ASP A 104 -3.79 -7.93 10.34
C ASP A 104 -5.20 -8.49 10.65
N GLY A 105 -5.58 -9.60 10.01
CA GLY A 105 -6.88 -10.25 10.21
C GLY A 105 -8.07 -9.54 9.54
N LYS A 106 -7.81 -8.56 8.67
CA LYS A 106 -8.79 -7.85 7.85
C LYS A 106 -8.43 -7.95 6.39
N TYR A 107 -9.42 -7.91 5.52
CA TYR A 107 -9.23 -7.78 4.09
C TYR A 107 -9.41 -6.32 3.68
N ASN A 108 -8.38 -5.74 3.07
CA ASN A 108 -8.50 -4.55 2.24
C ASN A 108 -8.98 -5.00 0.87
N LEU A 109 -9.99 -4.35 0.34
CA LEU A 109 -10.56 -4.77 -0.93
C LEU A 109 -10.82 -3.59 -1.87
N CYS A 110 -10.72 -3.88 -3.14
CA CYS A 110 -11.05 -2.97 -4.21
C CYS A 110 -11.80 -3.71 -5.30
N LEU A 111 -12.94 -3.17 -5.71
CA LEU A 111 -13.73 -3.62 -6.84
C LEU A 111 -13.61 -2.59 -7.95
N ALA A 112 -13.42 -3.03 -9.18
CA ALA A 112 -13.36 -2.15 -10.34
C ALA A 112 -14.03 -2.83 -11.55
N GLY A 113 -14.67 -2.05 -12.43
CA GLY A 113 -15.34 -2.55 -13.62
C GLY A 113 -16.69 -1.90 -13.87
N ASN A 114 -17.67 -2.69 -14.31
CA ASN A 114 -19.01 -2.19 -14.59
C ASN A 114 -19.65 -1.54 -13.36
N SER A 115 -20.16 -0.33 -13.55
CA SER A 115 -20.66 0.52 -12.45
C SER A 115 -21.81 -0.11 -11.66
N GLU A 116 -22.71 -0.81 -12.32
CA GLU A 116 -23.86 -1.44 -11.67
C GLU A 116 -23.45 -2.68 -10.87
N GLU A 117 -22.59 -3.51 -11.45
CA GLU A 117 -22.09 -4.72 -10.82
C GLU A 117 -21.20 -4.41 -9.60
N VAL A 118 -20.31 -3.44 -9.73
CA VAL A 118 -19.44 -2.97 -8.64
C VAL A 118 -20.28 -2.44 -7.47
N LYS A 119 -21.33 -1.65 -7.76
CA LYS A 119 -22.24 -1.11 -6.74
C LYS A 119 -23.06 -2.23 -6.08
N ALA A 120 -23.60 -3.15 -6.86
CA ALA A 120 -24.38 -4.28 -6.36
C ALA A 120 -23.52 -5.16 -5.44
N LEU A 121 -22.32 -5.54 -5.87
CA LEU A 121 -21.40 -6.36 -5.09
C LEU A 121 -20.92 -5.64 -3.83
N GLY A 122 -20.57 -4.35 -3.91
CA GLY A 122 -20.19 -3.53 -2.76
C GLY A 122 -21.32 -3.44 -1.73
N THR A 123 -22.58 -3.34 -2.18
CA THR A 123 -23.75 -3.35 -1.30
C THR A 123 -23.94 -4.70 -0.62
N VAL A 124 -23.82 -5.80 -1.35
CA VAL A 124 -23.92 -7.17 -0.81
C VAL A 124 -22.84 -7.40 0.26
N LEU A 125 -21.57 -7.05 -0.02
CA LEU A 125 -20.48 -7.18 0.93
C LEU A 125 -20.70 -6.32 2.18
N SER A 126 -21.25 -5.12 2.03
CA SER A 126 -21.55 -4.22 3.16
C SER A 126 -22.68 -4.76 4.02
N GLN A 127 -23.75 -5.27 3.43
CA GLN A 127 -24.93 -5.75 4.16
C GLN A 127 -24.70 -7.12 4.80
N THR A 128 -23.97 -8.03 4.12
CA THR A 128 -23.80 -9.40 4.58
C THR A 128 -22.58 -9.58 5.49
N LEU A 129 -21.46 -8.94 5.16
CA LEU A 129 -20.19 -9.09 5.89
C LEU A 129 -19.81 -7.84 6.68
N GLY A 130 -20.62 -6.79 6.65
CA GLY A 130 -20.31 -5.54 7.34
C GLY A 130 -19.12 -4.80 6.75
N ALA A 131 -18.83 -4.99 5.46
CA ALA A 131 -17.75 -4.29 4.80
C ALA A 131 -17.95 -2.78 4.86
N ARG A 132 -16.90 -2.06 5.19
CA ARG A 132 -16.89 -0.59 5.28
C ARG A 132 -16.10 -0.02 4.14
N GLY A 133 -16.75 0.76 3.30
CA GLY A 133 -16.09 1.35 2.15
C GLY A 133 -17.04 2.21 1.32
N GLY A 134 -16.54 2.62 0.17
CA GLY A 134 -17.28 3.44 -0.77
C GLY A 134 -16.45 3.73 -2.01
N GLY A 135 -17.03 4.42 -2.97
CA GLY A 135 -16.30 4.73 -4.20
C GLY A 135 -17.11 5.55 -5.18
N LYS A 136 -16.58 5.63 -6.37
CA LYS A 136 -17.19 6.26 -7.54
C LYS A 136 -17.89 5.20 -8.40
N PRO A 137 -18.75 5.58 -9.35
CA PRO A 137 -19.29 4.64 -10.34
C PRO A 137 -18.16 3.83 -11.00
N GLY A 138 -18.30 2.51 -11.03
CA GLY A 138 -17.28 1.60 -11.56
C GLY A 138 -16.09 1.33 -10.67
N PHE A 139 -16.09 1.85 -9.42
CA PHE A 139 -15.00 1.67 -8.48
C PHE A 139 -15.50 1.72 -7.02
N TRP A 140 -15.18 0.68 -6.23
CA TRP A 140 -15.48 0.63 -4.83
C TRP A 140 -14.29 0.07 -4.05
N GLN A 141 -13.90 0.73 -2.97
CA GLN A 141 -12.83 0.25 -2.10
C GLN A 141 -13.26 0.29 -0.64
N GLY A 142 -12.72 -0.62 0.15
CA GLY A 142 -13.06 -0.70 1.56
C GLY A 142 -12.27 -1.77 2.30
N SER A 143 -12.77 -2.11 3.47
CA SER A 143 -12.24 -3.19 4.28
C SER A 143 -13.36 -4.05 4.86
N VAL A 144 -13.06 -5.33 5.07
CA VAL A 144 -14.00 -6.28 5.66
C VAL A 144 -13.27 -7.20 6.65
N THR A 145 -13.93 -7.51 7.75
CA THR A 145 -13.45 -8.51 8.71
C THR A 145 -14.28 -9.78 8.52
N ALA A 146 -13.79 -10.67 7.64
CA ALA A 146 -14.43 -11.93 7.29
C ALA A 146 -13.37 -12.94 6.88
N THR A 147 -13.74 -14.22 6.79
CA THR A 147 -12.86 -15.25 6.23
C THR A 147 -12.90 -15.24 4.71
N GLN A 148 -11.86 -15.75 4.08
CA GLN A 148 -11.81 -15.88 2.62
C GLN A 148 -13.00 -16.66 2.08
N GLU A 149 -13.38 -17.75 2.76
CA GLU A 149 -14.52 -18.59 2.37
C GLU A 149 -15.84 -17.83 2.37
N GLN A 150 -16.07 -16.98 3.41
CA GLN A 150 -17.26 -16.14 3.49
C GLN A 150 -17.32 -15.12 2.37
N ILE A 151 -16.18 -14.54 2.01
CA ILE A 151 -16.11 -13.61 0.89
C ILE A 151 -16.38 -14.34 -0.42
N GLN A 152 -15.70 -15.47 -0.67
CA GLN A 152 -15.87 -16.27 -1.88
C GLN A 152 -17.29 -16.76 -2.10
N ALA A 153 -18.02 -17.08 -1.03
CA ALA A 153 -19.43 -17.52 -1.11
C ALA A 153 -20.37 -16.44 -1.69
N LEU A 154 -20.00 -15.18 -1.59
CA LEU A 154 -20.78 -14.03 -2.08
C LEU A 154 -20.34 -13.54 -3.46
N LEU A 155 -19.17 -14.00 -3.92
CA LEU A 155 -18.66 -13.60 -5.23
C LEU A 155 -19.34 -14.41 -6.35
N PRO A 156 -19.66 -13.77 -7.47
CA PRO A 156 -20.07 -14.51 -8.66
C PRO A 156 -18.94 -15.45 -9.08
N LYS A 157 -19.28 -16.66 -9.49
CA LYS A 157 -18.28 -17.64 -9.94
C LYS A 157 -17.50 -17.05 -11.11
N ASN A 158 -16.16 -17.20 -11.04
CA ASN A 158 -15.30 -16.87 -12.17
C ASN A 158 -15.77 -17.63 -13.40
N GLY A 159 -16.25 -16.90 -14.38
CA GLY A 159 -16.75 -17.46 -15.62
C GLY A 159 -15.76 -17.31 -16.75
#